data_6d734b452dba3226f68097a7d9880bb9
#
_entry.id   6d734b452dba3226f68097a7d9880bb9
#
_cell.length_a   1.000
_cell.length_b   1.000
_cell.length_c   1.000
_cell.angle_alpha   90.00
_cell.angle_beta   90.00
_cell.angle_gamma   90.00
#
_symmetry.space_group_name_H-M   'P 1'
#
loop_
_entity.id
_entity.type
_entity.pdbx_description
1 polymer ?
#
loop_
_entity_poly.entity_id
_entity_poly.type
_entity_poly.pdbx_seq_one_letter_code
_entity_poly.pdbx_strand_id
1 'polypeptide(L)'
;MDPFVNIAGYRFVDLPDRDELREPFREACEKNRLLGTILLSKEGINFFLCGDQAGIDGFLNYLESDERFVDIPLKISHSEKLAFRRMNVRLKKEIISMGMDEIRPAEC
;
A
#
# COMPACT_ATOMS: atom_id res chain seq x y z
N MET A 1 -7.88 12.75 -20.02
CA MET A 1 -7.00 11.58 -19.77
C MET A 1 -6.50 11.61 -18.34
N ASP A 2 -6.58 10.50 -17.64
CA ASP A 2 -6.21 10.43 -16.24
C ASP A 2 -4.81 9.82 -16.11
N PRO A 3 -3.77 10.66 -15.96
CA PRO A 3 -2.38 10.18 -15.96
C PRO A 3 -1.97 9.42 -14.72
N PHE A 4 -2.75 9.50 -13.64
CA PHE A 4 -2.39 8.87 -12.39
C PHE A 4 -3.25 7.64 -12.11
N VAL A 5 -2.59 6.63 -11.56
CA VAL A 5 -3.21 5.37 -11.18
C VAL A 5 -3.25 5.30 -9.67
N ASN A 6 -4.41 4.94 -9.12
CA ASN A 6 -4.57 4.75 -7.69
C ASN A 6 -4.81 3.26 -7.44
N ILE A 7 -4.10 2.69 -6.48
CA ILE A 7 -4.30 1.30 -6.12
C ILE A 7 -4.54 1.19 -4.61
N ALA A 8 -5.34 0.19 -4.26
CA ALA A 8 -5.57 -0.17 -2.86
C ALA A 8 -5.58 -1.68 -2.77
N GLY A 9 -4.99 -2.20 -1.72
CA GLY A 9 -4.96 -3.64 -1.50
C GLY A 9 -4.61 -4.00 -0.08
N TYR A 10 -4.88 -5.22 0.30
CA TYR A 10 -4.48 -5.73 1.60
C TYR A 10 -4.26 -7.23 1.51
N ARG A 11 -3.47 -7.74 2.46
CA ARG A 11 -3.19 -9.16 2.56
C ARG A 11 -3.01 -9.52 4.03
N PHE A 12 -3.75 -10.52 4.50
CA PHE A 12 -3.51 -11.10 5.81
C PHE A 12 -2.44 -12.18 5.65
N VAL A 13 -1.30 -11.95 6.27
CA VAL A 13 -0.16 -12.87 6.22
C VAL A 13 0.77 -12.52 7.37
N ASP A 14 1.36 -13.52 7.99
CA ASP A 14 2.27 -13.28 9.10
C ASP A 14 3.48 -12.46 8.67
N LEU A 15 3.72 -11.36 9.37
CA LEU A 15 4.85 -10.47 9.10
C LEU A 15 5.65 -10.26 10.40
N PRO A 16 6.38 -11.29 10.85
CA PRO A 16 7.21 -11.13 12.05
C PRO A 16 8.33 -10.11 11.86
N ASP A 17 8.71 -9.87 10.60
CA ASP A 17 9.75 -8.94 10.21
C ASP A 17 9.21 -7.57 9.77
N ARG A 18 7.99 -7.20 10.20
CA ARG A 18 7.36 -5.94 9.75
C ARG A 18 8.23 -4.71 9.96
N ASP A 19 8.97 -4.67 11.06
CA ASP A 19 9.85 -3.54 11.35
C ASP A 19 10.94 -3.40 10.30
N GLU A 20 11.43 -4.53 9.79
CA GLU A 20 12.48 -4.56 8.79
C GLU A 20 11.95 -4.28 7.39
N LEU A 21 10.64 -4.43 7.17
CA LEU A 21 10.02 -4.16 5.88
C LEU A 21 9.77 -2.67 5.64
N ARG A 22 9.70 -1.89 6.70
CA ARG A 22 9.32 -0.47 6.62
C ARG A 22 10.19 0.34 5.69
N GLU A 23 11.51 0.29 5.90
CA GLU A 23 12.43 1.09 5.07
C GLU A 23 12.51 0.62 3.63
N PRO A 24 12.63 -0.69 3.35
CA PRO A 24 12.60 -1.14 1.96
C PRO A 24 11.33 -0.75 1.21
N PHE A 25 10.16 -0.84 1.86
CA PHE A 25 8.91 -0.41 1.24
C PHE A 25 8.92 1.08 0.95
N ARG A 26 9.40 1.87 1.91
CA ARG A 26 9.48 3.31 1.75
C ARG A 26 10.39 3.67 0.58
N GLU A 27 11.55 3.04 0.50
CA GLU A 27 12.50 3.26 -0.58
C GLU A 27 11.91 2.89 -1.94
N ALA A 28 11.20 1.76 -2.00
CA ALA A 28 10.56 1.33 -3.23
C ALA A 28 9.53 2.35 -3.70
N CYS A 29 8.75 2.89 -2.78
CA CYS A 29 7.75 3.90 -3.12
C CYS A 29 8.40 5.21 -3.57
N GLU A 30 9.44 5.65 -2.87
CA GLU A 30 10.15 6.89 -3.23
C GLU A 30 10.83 6.75 -4.59
N LYS A 31 11.46 5.62 -4.83
CA LYS A 31 12.11 5.34 -6.10
C LYS A 31 11.13 5.38 -7.26
N ASN A 32 9.91 4.91 -7.04
CA ASN A 32 8.87 4.84 -8.04
C ASN A 32 7.95 6.06 -8.03
N ARG A 33 8.28 7.07 -7.23
CA ARG A 33 7.55 8.34 -7.13
C ARG A 33 6.09 8.14 -6.76
N LEU A 34 5.84 7.23 -5.83
CA LEU A 34 4.49 6.97 -5.35
C LEU A 34 4.19 7.79 -4.10
N LEU A 35 2.92 8.10 -3.94
CA LEU A 35 2.42 8.78 -2.76
C LEU A 35 1.29 7.94 -2.16
N GLY A 36 1.08 8.07 -0.88
CA GLY A 36 0.01 7.37 -0.19
C GLY A 36 0.46 6.80 1.13
N THR A 37 -0.11 5.67 1.51
CA THR A 37 0.15 5.05 2.82
C THR A 37 0.28 3.54 2.69
N ILE A 38 1.26 2.99 3.38
CA ILE A 38 1.39 1.55 3.59
C ILE A 38 1.32 1.31 5.08
N LEU A 39 0.46 0.39 5.50
CA LEU A 39 0.34 -0.02 6.90
C LEU A 39 0.86 -1.46 7.02
N LEU A 40 1.84 -1.65 7.90
CA LEU A 40 2.42 -2.96 8.17
C LEU A 40 2.09 -3.39 9.59
N SER A 41 1.64 -4.61 9.75
CA SER A 41 1.39 -5.18 11.07
C SER A 41 1.88 -6.62 11.10
N LYS A 42 1.85 -7.23 12.26
CA LYS A 42 2.19 -8.66 12.37
C LYS A 42 1.23 -9.52 11.59
N GLU A 43 0.02 -9.01 11.33
CA GLU A 43 -1.06 -9.76 10.68
C GLU A 43 -1.12 -9.55 9.18
N GLY A 44 -0.37 -8.60 8.63
CA GLY A 44 -0.39 -8.38 7.20
C GLY A 44 -0.07 -6.97 6.78
N ILE A 45 -0.49 -6.65 5.56
CA ILE A 45 -0.23 -5.36 4.91
C ILE A 45 -1.52 -4.77 4.36
N ASN A 46 -1.58 -3.45 4.39
CA ASN A 46 -2.67 -2.69 3.79
C ASN A 46 -2.05 -1.47 3.13
N PHE A 47 -2.45 -1.14 1.90
CA PHE A 47 -1.86 0.01 1.22
C PHE A 47 -2.84 0.75 0.34
N PHE A 48 -2.58 2.06 0.21
CA PHE A 48 -3.27 2.97 -0.69
C PHE A 48 -2.19 3.81 -1.35
N LEU A 49 -2.00 3.65 -2.65
CA LEU A 49 -0.90 4.32 -3.36
C LEU A 49 -1.39 4.96 -4.63
N CYS A 50 -0.71 6.03 -5.01
CA CYS A 50 -1.01 6.80 -6.21
C CYS A 50 0.30 7.17 -6.91
N GLY A 51 0.30 7.10 -8.22
CA GLY A 51 1.45 7.49 -9.03
C GLY A 51 1.14 7.26 -10.50
N ASP A 52 2.17 7.39 -11.34
CA ASP A 52 1.99 7.07 -12.76
C ASP A 52 2.02 5.54 -12.94
N GLN A 53 1.64 5.09 -14.13
CA GLN A 53 1.57 3.66 -14.42
C GLN A 53 2.93 2.97 -14.23
N ALA A 54 3.99 3.61 -14.70
CA ALA A 54 5.33 3.03 -14.57
C ALA A 54 5.74 2.87 -13.11
N GLY A 55 5.42 3.86 -12.28
CA GLY A 55 5.70 3.80 -10.85
C GLY A 55 4.91 2.71 -10.14
N ILE A 56 3.64 2.60 -10.47
CA ILE A 56 2.79 1.54 -9.92
C ILE A 56 3.33 0.17 -10.32
N ASP A 57 3.67 -0.01 -11.60
CA ASP A 57 4.23 -1.28 -12.08
C ASP A 57 5.54 -1.63 -11.36
N GLY A 58 6.40 -0.64 -11.15
CA GLY A 58 7.64 -0.83 -10.42
C GLY A 58 7.43 -1.30 -8.98
N PHE A 59 6.47 -0.68 -8.31
CA PHE A 59 6.12 -1.07 -6.94
C PHE A 59 5.55 -2.49 -6.91
N LEU A 60 4.65 -2.82 -7.84
CA LEU A 60 4.04 -4.15 -7.88
C LEU A 60 5.08 -5.23 -8.15
N ASN A 61 6.06 -4.95 -9.00
CA ASN A 61 7.16 -5.88 -9.23
C ASN A 61 7.97 -6.10 -7.96
N TYR A 62 8.24 -5.02 -7.23
CA TYR A 62 8.94 -5.12 -5.95
C TYR A 62 8.12 -5.96 -4.96
N LEU A 63 6.83 -5.69 -4.87
CA LEU A 63 5.93 -6.38 -3.96
C LEU A 63 5.91 -7.89 -4.25
N GLU A 64 5.80 -8.25 -5.52
CA GLU A 64 5.72 -9.65 -5.95
C GLU A 64 7.04 -10.40 -5.86
N SER A 65 8.14 -9.70 -5.59
CA SER A 65 9.42 -10.36 -5.33
C SER A 65 9.40 -11.12 -4.01
N ASP A 66 8.43 -10.83 -3.14
CA ASP A 66 8.22 -11.57 -1.89
C ASP A 66 6.97 -12.43 -2.06
N GLU A 67 7.11 -13.75 -1.90
CA GLU A 67 6.00 -14.70 -2.12
C GLU A 67 4.78 -14.40 -1.25
N ARG A 68 4.97 -13.76 -0.11
CA ARG A 68 3.86 -13.42 0.77
C ARG A 68 2.90 -12.41 0.16
N PHE A 69 3.37 -11.66 -0.84
CA PHE A 69 2.63 -10.56 -1.45
C PHE A 69 2.27 -10.77 -2.90
N VAL A 70 2.38 -12.01 -3.37
CA VAL A 70 2.01 -12.34 -4.76
C VAL A 70 0.49 -12.39 -4.87
N ASP A 71 -0.03 -11.88 -5.97
CA ASP A 71 -1.46 -11.96 -6.33
C ASP A 71 -2.40 -11.29 -5.32
N ILE A 72 -1.99 -10.17 -4.74
CA ILE A 72 -2.89 -9.40 -3.91
C ILE A 72 -3.97 -8.77 -4.78
N PRO A 73 -5.26 -9.01 -4.49
CA PRO A 73 -6.33 -8.35 -5.24
C PRO A 73 -6.24 -6.83 -5.05
N LEU A 74 -6.34 -6.10 -6.15
CA LEU A 74 -6.22 -4.65 -6.13
C LEU A 74 -7.50 -3.97 -6.55
N LYS A 75 -7.82 -2.86 -5.88
CA LYS A 75 -8.78 -1.90 -6.39
C LYS A 75 -7.99 -0.86 -7.14
N ILE A 76 -8.34 -0.65 -8.41
CA ILE A 76 -7.61 0.27 -9.27
C ILE A 76 -8.57 1.37 -9.74
N SER A 77 -8.12 2.60 -9.65
CA SER A 77 -8.86 3.74 -10.21
C SER A 77 -7.86 4.70 -10.84
N HIS A 78 -8.37 5.67 -11.55
CA HIS A 78 -7.54 6.66 -12.25
C HIS A 78 -8.00 8.06 -11.90
N SER A 79 -7.05 9.00 -11.92
CA SER A 79 -7.37 10.38 -11.61
C SER A 79 -6.46 11.33 -12.38
N GLU A 80 -6.91 12.58 -12.51
CA GLU A 80 -6.13 13.62 -13.17
C GLU A 80 -5.08 14.20 -12.23
N LYS A 81 -5.31 14.07 -10.92
CA LYS A 81 -4.42 14.62 -9.90
C LYS A 81 -4.00 13.52 -8.93
N LEU A 82 -2.88 13.74 -8.30
CA LEU A 82 -2.42 12.85 -7.24
C LEU A 82 -3.40 12.88 -6.06
N ALA A 83 -3.82 11.70 -5.63
CA ALA A 83 -4.79 11.57 -4.55
C ALA A 83 -4.17 11.84 -3.17
N PHE A 84 -2.87 11.72 -3.06
CA PHE A 84 -2.15 11.88 -1.80
C PHE A 84 -1.01 12.87 -1.99
N ARG A 85 -0.57 13.49 -0.89
CA ARG A 85 0.51 14.48 -0.91
C ARG A 85 1.81 13.98 -0.30
N ARG A 86 1.76 12.88 0.42
CA ARG A 86 2.92 12.34 1.12
C ARG A 86 2.97 10.84 0.99
N MET A 87 4.16 10.30 1.20
CA MET A 87 4.35 8.87 1.30
C MET A 87 4.62 8.51 2.75
N ASN A 88 3.79 7.64 3.31
CA ASN A 88 3.93 7.18 4.69
C ASN A 88 3.95 5.65 4.73
N VAL A 89 4.92 5.10 5.45
CA VAL A 89 4.93 3.67 5.76
C VAL A 89 4.87 3.56 7.27
N ARG A 90 3.78 3.02 7.79
CA ARG A 90 3.50 2.98 9.22
C ARG A 90 3.38 1.55 9.73
N LEU A 91 3.79 1.37 10.98
CA LEU A 91 3.59 0.11 11.67
C LEU A 91 2.30 0.20 12.48
N LYS A 92 1.49 -0.86 12.41
CA LYS A 92 0.24 -0.97 13.14
C LYS A 92 0.22 -2.26 13.93
N LYS A 93 -0.59 -2.31 14.98
CA LYS A 93 -0.77 -3.54 15.75
C LYS A 93 -1.49 -4.59 14.92
N GLU A 94 -2.50 -4.17 14.19
CA GLU A 94 -3.30 -5.09 13.38
C GLU A 94 -3.74 -4.42 12.11
N ILE A 95 -4.09 -5.23 11.13
CA ILE A 95 -4.60 -4.75 9.86
C ILE A 95 -6.11 -4.60 9.96
N ILE A 96 -6.59 -3.44 9.50
CA ILE A 96 -8.01 -3.19 9.41
C ILE A 96 -8.39 -3.44 7.96
N SER A 97 -9.26 -4.42 7.72
CA SER A 97 -9.67 -4.69 6.35
C SER A 97 -10.52 -3.56 5.81
N MET A 98 -10.40 -3.34 4.53
CA MET A 98 -11.13 -2.28 3.83
C MET A 98 -12.62 -2.51 3.88
N GLY A 99 -13.37 -1.41 4.14
CA GLY A 99 -14.83 -1.48 4.16
C GLY A 99 -15.44 -1.76 5.51
N MET A 100 -14.67 -1.78 6.54
CA MET A 100 -15.19 -1.89 7.89
C MET A 100 -15.39 -0.53 8.49
N ASP A 101 -15.29 -0.50 8.39
CA ASP A 101 -15.24 0.38 8.92
C ASP A 101 -15.10 1.07 9.43
N GLU A 102 -15.16 1.41 9.33
CA GLU A 102 -14.88 2.05 9.61
C GLU A 102 -14.99 2.46 10.20
N ILE A 103 -15.25 2.48 10.27
CA ILE A 103 -15.23 2.66 10.69
C ILE A 103 -15.33 2.79 11.55
N ARG A 104 -15.54 2.93 11.87
CA ARG A 104 -15.46 2.93 12.58
C ARG A 104 -15.23 3.12 13.28
N PRO A 105 -15.35 3.22 13.41
CA PRO A 105 -14.92 3.37 14.11
C PRO A 105 -14.51 3.67 14.62
N ALA A 106 -14.66 3.79 14.80
CA ALA A 106 -14.29 3.89 15.17
C ALA A 106 -14.02 4.25 15.47
N GLU A 107 -14.01 4.42 15.66
CA GLU A 107 -13.78 4.49 15.66
C GLU A 107 -13.67 4.79 15.49
N CYS A 108 -14.04 4.92 15.72
CA CYS A 108 -13.96 5.01 15.29
C CYS A 108 -14.02 5.27 15.20
#